data_472d2f3fc08e90bca08ec1bed935a94f
#
_entry.id   472d2f3fc08e90bca08ec1bed935a94f
#
_cell.length_a   1.000
_cell.length_b   1.000
_cell.length_c   1.000
_cell.angle_alpha   90.00
_cell.angle_beta   90.00
_cell.angle_gamma   90.00
#
_symmetry.space_group_name_H-M   'P 1'
#
loop_
_entity.id
_entity.type
_entity.pdbx_description
1 polymer ?
#
loop_
_entity_poly.entity_id
_entity_poly.type
_entity_poly.pdbx_seq_one_letter_code
_entity_poly.pdbx_strand_id
1 'polypeptide(L)'
;LGVDASEIATIATAIGNHDEGTGVPVNAVSAALILADKSDVRRSRVRNTDVSNFDIHDRVNYSVKKSVLKINEEHTIIKLKLTVDTKFGSVMDYFEIFLNRMILCRKAAEKLGLQFRLIINEQQLI
;
A
#
# COMPACT_ATOMS: atom_id res chain seq x y z
N LEU A 1 -15.05 -3.00 -26.66
CA LEU A 1 -13.80 -2.26 -26.82
C LEU A 1 -12.57 -3.12 -27.13
N GLY A 2 -12.75 -4.34 -27.61
CA GLY A 2 -11.64 -5.22 -27.99
C GLY A 2 -10.95 -5.94 -26.82
N VAL A 3 -11.46 -5.81 -25.61
CA VAL A 3 -10.94 -6.54 -24.44
C VAL A 3 -11.72 -7.84 -24.27
N ASP A 4 -11.01 -8.95 -24.07
CA ASP A 4 -11.60 -10.26 -23.85
C ASP A 4 -12.48 -10.28 -22.59
N ALA A 5 -13.61 -10.97 -22.64
CA ALA A 5 -14.52 -11.09 -21.51
C ALA A 5 -13.85 -11.71 -20.26
N SER A 6 -12.94 -12.66 -20.45
CA SER A 6 -12.18 -13.24 -19.32
C SER A 6 -11.25 -12.23 -18.66
N GLU A 7 -10.63 -11.33 -19.45
CA GLU A 7 -9.79 -10.25 -18.91
C GLU A 7 -10.65 -9.22 -18.17
N ILE A 8 -11.82 -8.86 -18.68
CA ILE A 8 -12.76 -7.97 -18.01
C ILE A 8 -13.18 -8.55 -16.67
N ALA A 9 -13.54 -9.85 -16.62
CA ALA A 9 -13.91 -10.51 -15.39
C ALA A 9 -12.75 -10.53 -14.37
N THR A 10 -11.52 -10.76 -14.83
CA THR A 10 -10.33 -10.74 -13.98
C THR A 10 -10.10 -9.34 -13.37
N ILE A 11 -10.19 -8.29 -14.17
CA ILE A 11 -10.04 -6.92 -13.71
C ILE A 11 -11.16 -6.53 -12.74
N ALA A 12 -12.41 -6.85 -13.06
CA ALA A 12 -13.56 -6.57 -12.19
C ALA A 12 -13.43 -7.29 -10.84
N THR A 13 -12.99 -8.54 -10.84
CA THR A 13 -12.75 -9.31 -9.62
C THR A 13 -11.63 -8.67 -8.79
N ALA A 14 -10.55 -8.22 -9.41
CA ALA A 14 -9.44 -7.54 -8.74
C ALA A 14 -9.93 -6.25 -8.07
N ILE A 15 -10.71 -5.44 -8.75
CA ILE A 15 -11.28 -4.19 -8.20
C ILE A 15 -12.19 -4.51 -7.02
N GLY A 16 -13.05 -5.54 -7.11
CA GLY A 16 -13.96 -5.93 -6.04
C GLY A 16 -13.28 -6.48 -4.79
N ASN A 17 -12.02 -6.87 -4.87
CA ASN A 17 -11.27 -7.54 -3.78
C ASN A 17 -10.04 -6.75 -3.30
N HIS A 18 -9.95 -5.45 -3.54
CA HIS A 18 -8.76 -4.67 -3.15
C HIS A 18 -8.90 -3.93 -1.82
N ASP A 19 -10.09 -3.81 -1.26
CA ASP A 19 -10.34 -3.04 -0.03
C ASP A 19 -9.71 -3.69 1.20
N GLU A 20 -9.26 -2.85 2.15
CA GLU A 20 -8.57 -3.29 3.36
C GLU A 20 -9.41 -4.22 4.25
N GLY A 21 -10.72 -3.94 4.38
CA GLY A 21 -11.63 -4.71 5.23
C GLY A 21 -12.08 -6.04 4.62
N THR A 22 -12.15 -6.11 3.30
CA THR A 22 -12.68 -7.27 2.56
C THR A 22 -11.74 -7.75 1.47
N GLY A 23 -10.60 -7.08 1.29
CA GLY A 23 -9.66 -7.36 0.21
C GLY A 23 -9.01 -8.73 0.34
N VAL A 24 -8.97 -9.47 -0.75
CA VAL A 24 -8.31 -10.76 -0.87
C VAL A 24 -7.54 -10.81 -2.19
N PRO A 25 -6.25 -11.17 -2.18
CA PRO A 25 -5.48 -11.30 -3.42
C PRO A 25 -5.82 -12.62 -4.13
N VAL A 26 -6.95 -12.62 -4.84
CA VAL A 26 -7.50 -13.84 -5.47
C VAL A 26 -6.74 -14.30 -6.71
N ASN A 27 -5.99 -13.41 -7.36
CA ASN A 27 -5.15 -13.72 -8.53
C ASN A 27 -4.01 -12.69 -8.65
N ALA A 28 -3.14 -12.88 -9.65
CA ALA A 28 -1.98 -11.97 -9.84
C ALA A 28 -2.38 -10.53 -10.13
N VAL A 29 -3.46 -10.30 -10.89
CA VAL A 29 -3.96 -8.95 -11.19
C VAL A 29 -4.49 -8.29 -9.92
N SER A 30 -5.26 -9.01 -9.12
CA SER A 30 -5.75 -8.55 -7.83
C SER A 30 -4.59 -8.20 -6.89
N ALA A 31 -3.58 -9.06 -6.81
CA ALA A 31 -2.40 -8.83 -5.97
C ALA A 31 -1.64 -7.58 -6.40
N ALA A 32 -1.44 -7.37 -7.71
CA ALA A 32 -0.77 -6.18 -8.23
C ALA A 32 -1.55 -4.91 -7.91
N LEU A 33 -2.87 -4.93 -8.06
CA LEU A 33 -3.74 -3.79 -7.73
C LEU A 33 -3.65 -3.45 -6.23
N ILE A 34 -3.71 -4.46 -5.36
CA ILE A 34 -3.60 -4.27 -3.91
C ILE A 34 -2.27 -3.59 -3.58
N LEU A 35 -1.16 -4.10 -4.11
CA LEU A 35 0.17 -3.51 -3.86
C LEU A 35 0.24 -2.07 -4.35
N ALA A 36 -0.25 -1.78 -5.55
CA ALA A 36 -0.23 -0.43 -6.10
C ALA A 36 -1.09 0.54 -5.28
N ASP A 37 -2.31 0.13 -4.94
CA ASP A 37 -3.25 0.98 -4.20
C ASP A 37 -2.80 1.21 -2.76
N LYS A 38 -2.42 0.14 -2.05
CA LYS A 38 -2.08 0.22 -0.63
C LYS A 38 -0.69 0.79 -0.35
N SER A 39 0.19 0.82 -1.35
CA SER A 39 1.49 1.48 -1.23
C SER A 39 1.43 2.99 -1.49
N ASP A 40 0.35 3.50 -2.06
CA ASP A 40 0.21 4.92 -2.36
C ASP A 40 -0.28 5.70 -1.13
N VAL A 41 0.60 5.83 -0.14
CA VAL A 41 0.37 6.60 1.09
C VAL A 41 1.33 7.79 1.08
N ARG A 42 0.83 8.95 0.69
CA ARG A 42 1.66 10.14 0.54
C ARG A 42 0.92 11.38 1.00
N ARG A 43 1.69 12.40 1.40
CA ARG A 43 1.17 13.72 1.76
C ARG A 43 0.25 14.30 0.69
N SER A 44 0.59 14.11 -0.58
CA SER A 44 -0.20 14.58 -1.71
C SER A 44 -1.60 13.93 -1.81
N ARG A 45 -1.85 12.84 -1.09
CA ARG A 45 -3.16 12.19 -1.03
C ARG A 45 -4.11 12.84 -0.03
N VAL A 46 -3.61 13.68 0.87
CA VAL A 46 -4.43 14.38 1.85
C VAL A 46 -5.16 15.52 1.17
N ARG A 47 -6.47 15.51 1.23
CA ARG A 47 -7.35 16.54 0.63
C ARG A 47 -7.67 17.68 1.58
N ASN A 48 -7.61 17.43 2.88
CA ASN A 48 -7.83 18.44 3.91
C ASN A 48 -6.61 19.36 3.99
N THR A 49 -6.78 20.66 3.78
CA THR A 49 -5.69 21.65 3.81
C THR A 49 -5.53 22.32 5.17
N ASP A 50 -6.45 22.11 6.11
CA ASP A 50 -6.39 22.69 7.45
C ASP A 50 -5.77 21.68 8.43
N VAL A 51 -4.49 21.88 8.75
CA VAL A 51 -3.72 20.99 9.64
C VAL A 51 -4.36 20.89 11.03
N SER A 52 -5.01 21.94 11.52
CA SER A 52 -5.65 21.95 12.84
C SER A 52 -6.87 21.00 12.91
N ASN A 53 -7.47 20.68 11.78
CA ASN A 53 -8.61 19.79 11.64
C ASN A 53 -8.24 18.38 11.14
N PHE A 54 -6.94 18.05 11.06
CA PHE A 54 -6.49 16.71 10.66
C PHE A 54 -6.96 15.69 11.69
N ASP A 55 -7.61 14.62 11.22
CA ASP A 55 -7.80 13.40 12.01
C ASP A 55 -6.50 12.57 12.03
N ILE A 56 -6.52 11.42 12.69
CA ILE A 56 -5.33 10.57 12.78
C ILE A 56 -4.91 10.05 11.39
N HIS A 57 -5.84 9.76 10.49
CA HIS A 57 -5.55 9.31 9.14
C HIS A 57 -4.90 10.41 8.31
N ASP A 58 -5.44 11.64 8.39
CA ASP A 58 -4.87 12.79 7.69
C ASP A 58 -3.44 13.07 8.16
N ARG A 59 -3.20 13.05 9.47
CA ARG A 59 -1.86 13.28 10.03
C ARG A 59 -0.87 12.21 9.59
N VAL A 60 -1.27 10.95 9.61
CA VAL A 60 -0.38 9.85 9.21
C VAL A 60 -0.06 9.91 7.72
N ASN A 61 -1.06 10.12 6.87
CA ASN A 61 -0.84 10.31 5.44
C ASN A 61 0.02 11.55 5.15
N TYR A 62 -0.25 12.65 5.83
CA TYR A 62 0.51 13.89 5.67
C TYR A 62 1.96 13.74 6.11
N SER A 63 2.24 12.85 7.06
CA SER A 63 3.60 12.56 7.53
C SER A 63 4.45 11.85 6.48
N VAL A 64 3.83 11.18 5.51
CA VAL A 64 4.56 10.42 4.49
C VAL A 64 4.98 11.36 3.35
N LYS A 65 6.26 11.71 3.32
CA LYS A 65 6.84 12.57 2.28
C LYS A 65 7.08 11.82 0.98
N LYS A 66 7.47 10.55 1.07
CA LYS A 66 7.85 9.76 -0.09
C LYS A 66 7.47 8.30 0.13
N SER A 67 6.93 7.69 -0.90
CA SER A 67 6.60 6.27 -0.94
C SER A 67 7.15 5.69 -2.24
N VAL A 68 7.96 4.66 -2.14
CA VAL A 68 8.60 4.00 -3.29
C VAL A 68 8.39 2.50 -3.17
N LEU A 69 7.82 1.91 -4.21
CA LEU A 69 7.64 0.47 -4.34
C LEU A 69 8.63 -0.05 -5.39
N LYS A 70 9.48 -1.00 -5.01
CA LYS A 70 10.50 -1.58 -5.90
C LYS A 70 10.53 -3.10 -5.80
N ILE A 71 10.74 -3.73 -6.96
CA ILE A 71 11.01 -5.16 -7.06
C ILE A 71 12.51 -5.33 -7.36
N ASN A 72 13.17 -6.27 -6.67
CA ASN A 72 14.59 -6.55 -6.93
C ASN A 72 14.79 -7.21 -8.31
N GLU A 73 16.05 -7.25 -8.79
CA GLU A 73 16.37 -7.79 -10.11
C GLU A 73 16.01 -9.28 -10.24
N GLU A 74 16.15 -10.05 -9.18
CA GLU A 74 15.82 -11.48 -9.16
C GLU A 74 14.33 -11.76 -9.11
N HIS A 75 13.48 -10.74 -8.95
CA HIS A 75 12.03 -10.86 -8.82
C HIS A 75 11.61 -11.77 -7.67
N THR A 76 12.28 -11.65 -6.52
CA THR A 76 12.01 -12.43 -5.31
C THR A 76 11.51 -11.57 -4.15
N ILE A 77 11.81 -10.27 -4.15
CA ILE A 77 11.49 -9.35 -3.05
C ILE A 77 10.83 -8.10 -3.63
N ILE A 78 9.75 -7.66 -2.99
CA ILE A 78 9.15 -6.35 -3.23
C ILE A 78 9.32 -5.50 -1.97
N LYS A 79 9.88 -4.31 -2.12
CA LYS A 79 10.16 -3.38 -1.03
C LYS A 79 9.26 -2.17 -1.13
N LEU A 80 8.61 -1.83 -0.03
CA LEU A 80 7.94 -0.55 0.15
C LEU A 80 8.81 0.31 1.06
N LYS A 81 9.34 1.40 0.51
CA LYS A 81 10.19 2.34 1.26
C LYS A 81 9.41 3.62 1.50
N LEU A 82 9.24 3.96 2.76
CA LEU A 82 8.54 5.17 3.18
C LEU A 82 9.51 6.13 3.87
N THR A 83 9.37 7.41 3.56
CA THR A 83 10.02 8.49 4.29
C THR A 83 8.95 9.23 5.08
N VAL A 84 9.02 9.14 6.40
CA VAL A 84 8.03 9.70 7.33
C VAL A 84 8.61 10.91 8.04
N ASP A 85 7.87 12.02 8.01
CA ASP A 85 8.18 13.22 8.79
C ASP A 85 7.56 13.07 10.19
N THR A 86 8.40 12.81 11.18
CA THR A 86 7.95 12.54 12.55
C THR A 86 7.32 13.74 13.27
N LYS A 87 7.34 14.93 12.65
CA LYS A 87 6.64 16.11 13.16
C LYS A 87 5.11 15.98 13.06
N PHE A 88 4.61 15.20 12.09
CA PHE A 88 3.19 15.05 11.82
C PHE A 88 2.62 13.71 12.26
N GLY A 89 3.46 12.73 12.48
CA GLY A 89 3.05 11.40 12.93
C GLY A 89 4.26 10.54 13.24
N SER A 90 4.13 9.64 14.19
CA SER A 90 5.18 8.69 14.53
C SER A 90 5.10 7.44 13.64
N VAL A 91 6.18 6.63 13.64
CA VAL A 91 6.15 5.31 13.01
C VAL A 91 5.08 4.43 13.64
N MET A 92 4.87 4.56 14.97
CA MET A 92 3.81 3.82 15.67
C MET A 92 2.41 4.22 15.19
N ASP A 93 2.17 5.51 14.95
CA ASP A 93 0.89 5.98 14.39
C ASP A 93 0.65 5.37 13.02
N TYR A 94 1.69 5.29 12.19
CA TYR A 94 1.59 4.64 10.88
C TYR A 94 1.16 3.19 11.01
N PHE A 95 1.79 2.44 11.90
CA PHE A 95 1.43 1.04 12.15
C PHE A 95 0.02 0.88 12.69
N GLU A 96 -0.37 1.72 13.64
CA GLU A 96 -1.70 1.67 14.23
C GLU A 96 -2.80 1.85 13.17
N ILE A 97 -2.60 2.79 12.26
CA ILE A 97 -3.60 3.12 11.24
C ILE A 97 -3.52 2.16 10.04
N PHE A 98 -2.31 1.77 9.62
CA PHE A 98 -2.12 1.05 8.36
C PHE A 98 -1.63 -0.38 8.52
N LEU A 99 -1.67 -0.95 9.73
CA LEU A 99 -1.24 -2.34 9.94
C LEU A 99 -1.99 -3.32 9.03
N ASN A 100 -3.32 -3.21 8.96
CA ASN A 100 -4.14 -4.07 8.10
C ASN A 100 -3.79 -3.90 6.63
N ARG A 101 -3.49 -2.67 6.21
CA ARG A 101 -3.03 -2.36 4.87
C ARG A 101 -1.70 -3.05 4.55
N MET A 102 -0.77 -3.03 5.48
CA MET A 102 0.54 -3.69 5.32
C MET A 102 0.42 -5.22 5.32
N ILE A 103 -0.47 -5.77 6.13
CA ILE A 103 -0.77 -7.21 6.11
C ILE A 103 -1.33 -7.61 4.74
N LEU A 104 -2.23 -6.83 4.18
CA LEU A 104 -2.80 -7.08 2.86
C LEU A 104 -1.72 -7.00 1.76
N CYS A 105 -0.81 -6.04 1.84
CA CYS A 105 0.34 -5.96 0.94
C CYS A 105 1.21 -7.21 1.02
N ARG A 106 1.47 -7.72 2.22
CA ARG A 106 2.25 -8.94 2.40
C ARG A 106 1.56 -10.15 1.74
N LYS A 107 0.26 -10.31 1.95
CA LYS A 107 -0.51 -11.39 1.31
C LYS A 107 -0.50 -11.28 -0.21
N ALA A 108 -0.63 -10.06 -0.73
CA ALA A 108 -0.57 -9.81 -2.17
C ALA A 108 0.80 -10.16 -2.75
N ALA A 109 1.87 -9.78 -2.07
CA ALA A 109 3.23 -10.14 -2.48
C ALA A 109 3.44 -11.65 -2.50
N GLU A 110 2.98 -12.36 -1.47
CA GLU A 110 3.03 -13.83 -1.40
C GLU A 110 2.28 -14.48 -2.58
N LYS A 111 1.14 -13.92 -2.96
CA LYS A 111 0.36 -14.40 -4.13
C LYS A 111 1.15 -14.26 -5.44
N LEU A 112 2.02 -13.25 -5.54
CA LEU A 112 2.91 -13.05 -6.68
C LEU A 112 4.23 -13.84 -6.58
N GLY A 113 4.41 -14.62 -5.52
CA GLY A 113 5.66 -15.34 -5.26
C GLY A 113 6.79 -14.44 -4.78
N LEU A 114 6.45 -13.28 -4.21
CA LEU A 114 7.42 -12.30 -3.73
C LEU A 114 7.40 -12.22 -2.20
N GLN A 115 8.54 -11.85 -1.62
CA GLN A 115 8.65 -11.54 -0.20
C GLN A 115 8.45 -10.04 -0.02
N PHE A 116 7.53 -9.64 0.85
CA PHE A 116 7.28 -8.23 1.16
C PHE A 116 8.25 -7.72 2.22
N ARG A 117 8.82 -6.54 1.97
CA ARG A 117 9.68 -5.82 2.91
C ARG A 117 9.18 -4.40 3.10
N LEU A 118 9.00 -3.97 4.33
CA LEU A 118 8.64 -2.60 4.69
C LEU A 118 9.84 -1.92 5.33
N ILE A 119 10.24 -0.77 4.77
CA ILE A 119 11.35 0.04 5.26
C ILE A 119 10.80 1.44 5.51
N ILE A 120 10.92 1.92 6.74
CA ILE A 120 10.51 3.27 7.12
C ILE A 120 11.73 4.02 7.66
N ASN A 121 12.02 5.18 7.06
CA ASN A 121 13.19 5.99 7.43
C ASN A 121 14.48 5.16 7.46
N GLU A 122 14.66 4.32 6.44
CA GLU A 122 15.83 3.44 6.24
C GLU A 122 15.95 2.27 7.22
N GLN A 123 14.95 2.03 8.06
CA GLN A 123 14.92 0.88 8.97
C GLN A 123 13.95 -0.18 8.44
N GLN A 124 14.46 -1.40 8.25
CA GLN A 124 13.61 -2.53 7.86
C GLN A 124 12.80 -3.01 9.06
N LEU A 125 11.47 -3.02 8.94
CA LEU A 125 10.55 -3.35 10.03
C LEU A 125 9.83 -4.69 9.82
N ILE A 126 9.74 -5.13 8.57
CA ILE A 126 9.11 -6.41 8.21
C ILE A 126 10.01 -7.20 7.26
#